data_82a2c73a4ad3842240f6c76f799c0b62
#
_entry.id   82a2c73a4ad3842240f6c76f799c0b62
#
_cell.length_a   1.000
_cell.length_b   1.000
_cell.length_c   1.000
_cell.angle_alpha   90.00
_cell.angle_beta   90.00
_cell.angle_gamma   90.00
#
_symmetry.space_group_name_H-M   'P 1'
#
loop_
_entity.id
_entity.type
_entity.pdbx_description
1 polymer ?
#
loop_
_entity_poly.entity_id
_entity_poly.type
_entity_poly.pdbx_seq_one_letter_code
_entity_poly.pdbx_strand_id
1 'polypeptide(L)'
;MGKCPLSRLEVRRICKWFDNKFNKEVYENIVEERVFKSLKGLGNPSSESLKAGRVNLRNHENYLEWLLKNRTFIAGEFFSIADIICAAYLSTLDYLGEVGWERINLTKKWYAQIKSRPSFRDILEEKLFTIPASKHYKNPDF
;
A
#
# COMPACT_ATOMS: atom_id res chain seq x y z
N MET A 1 16.52 -8.19 7.84
CA MET A 1 16.60 -7.06 8.79
C MET A 1 17.99 -6.42 8.75
N GLY A 2 18.05 -5.11 8.96
CA GLY A 2 19.33 -4.39 8.97
C GLY A 2 20.33 -4.90 10.00
N LYS A 3 21.62 -4.73 9.70
CA LYS A 3 22.71 -5.23 10.52
C LYS A 3 22.91 -4.44 11.82
N CYS A 4 22.54 -3.15 11.87
CA CYS A 4 22.72 -2.31 13.05
C CYS A 4 21.42 -2.14 13.85
N PRO A 5 21.48 -1.84 15.17
CA PRO A 5 20.29 -1.66 16.01
C PRO A 5 19.35 -0.54 15.51
N LEU A 6 19.89 0.57 15.03
CA LEU A 6 19.09 1.70 14.51
C LEU A 6 18.33 1.31 13.26
N SER A 7 18.95 0.56 12.36
CA SER A 7 18.31 0.05 11.16
C SER A 7 17.14 -0.89 11.50
N ARG A 8 17.33 -1.79 12.46
CA ARG A 8 16.26 -2.68 12.92
C ARG A 8 15.12 -1.92 13.60
N LEU A 9 15.44 -0.88 14.34
CA LEU A 9 14.46 -0.01 14.99
C LEU A 9 13.59 0.69 13.94
N GLU A 10 14.20 1.23 12.89
CA GLU A 10 13.48 1.91 11.80
C GLU A 10 12.55 0.95 11.05
N VAL A 11 13.01 -0.26 10.75
CA VAL A 11 12.16 -1.31 10.13
C VAL A 11 10.92 -1.56 10.99
N ARG A 12 11.11 -1.76 12.30
CA ARG A 12 10.00 -2.00 13.23
C ARG A 12 9.04 -0.80 13.31
N ARG A 13 9.60 0.41 13.33
CA ARG A 13 8.80 1.65 13.35
C ARG A 13 7.89 1.75 12.12
N ILE A 14 8.43 1.52 10.94
CA ILE A 14 7.65 1.56 9.69
C ILE A 14 6.58 0.47 9.67
N CYS A 15 6.93 -0.77 10.04
CA CYS A 15 5.96 -1.87 10.11
C CYS A 15 4.80 -1.51 11.04
N LYS A 16 5.11 -1.02 12.23
CA LYS A 16 4.08 -0.66 13.22
C LYS A 16 3.22 0.50 12.74
N TRP A 17 3.79 1.46 12.01
CA TRP A 17 3.02 2.53 11.44
C TRP A 17 1.98 2.03 10.43
N PHE A 18 2.37 1.12 9.53
CA PHE A 18 1.42 0.54 8.58
C PHE A 18 0.33 -0.26 9.29
N ASP A 19 0.70 -1.11 10.24
CA ASP A 19 -0.27 -1.95 10.94
C ASP A 19 -1.24 -1.16 11.83
N ASN A 20 -0.85 0.00 12.30
CA ASN A 20 -1.70 0.84 13.16
C ASN A 20 -2.28 2.04 12.41
N LYS A 21 -1.44 3.03 12.14
CA LYS A 21 -1.90 4.32 11.61
C LYS A 21 -2.45 4.22 10.19
N PHE A 22 -1.70 3.63 9.29
CA PHE A 22 -2.14 3.46 7.90
C PHE A 22 -3.38 2.56 7.83
N ASN A 23 -3.38 1.46 8.55
CA ASN A 23 -4.52 0.56 8.60
C ASN A 23 -5.78 1.28 9.04
N LYS A 24 -5.71 2.02 10.16
CA LYS A 24 -6.86 2.72 10.72
C LYS A 24 -7.34 3.88 9.85
N GLU A 25 -6.43 4.68 9.33
CA GLU A 25 -6.77 5.90 8.59
C GLU A 25 -7.14 5.65 7.13
N VAL A 26 -6.57 4.63 6.51
CA VAL A 26 -6.74 4.37 5.07
C VAL A 26 -7.48 3.07 4.82
N TYR A 27 -6.92 1.95 5.30
CA TYR A 27 -7.44 0.63 4.98
C TYR A 27 -8.88 0.44 5.48
N GLU A 28 -9.15 0.75 6.74
CA GLU A 28 -10.50 0.66 7.31
C GLU A 28 -11.50 1.58 6.59
N ASN A 29 -11.07 2.76 6.19
CA ASN A 29 -11.95 3.72 5.51
C ASN A 29 -12.21 3.42 4.04
N ILE A 30 -11.31 2.72 3.37
CA ILE A 30 -11.44 2.43 1.94
C ILE A 30 -11.74 0.95 1.69
N VAL A 31 -10.89 0.06 2.16
CA VAL A 31 -10.99 -1.37 1.87
C VAL A 31 -12.15 -2.01 2.62
N GLU A 32 -12.30 -1.74 3.90
CA GLU A 32 -13.44 -2.23 4.67
C GLU A 32 -14.77 -1.75 4.07
N GLU A 33 -14.85 -0.49 3.66
CA GLU A 33 -16.06 0.08 3.07
C GLU A 33 -16.35 -0.46 1.67
N ARG A 34 -15.37 -0.54 0.80
CA ARG A 34 -15.58 -0.95 -0.60
C ARG A 34 -15.66 -2.46 -0.79
N VAL A 35 -14.97 -3.24 0.02
CA VAL A 35 -14.84 -4.69 -0.16
C VAL A 35 -15.59 -5.45 0.91
N PHE A 36 -15.14 -5.36 2.15
CA PHE A 36 -15.65 -6.23 3.22
C PHE A 36 -17.09 -5.92 3.61
N LYS A 37 -17.48 -4.67 3.63
CA LYS A 37 -18.86 -4.27 3.93
C LYS A 37 -19.85 -4.88 2.92
N SER A 38 -19.50 -4.84 1.64
CA SER A 38 -20.27 -5.46 0.58
C SER A 38 -20.32 -6.98 0.71
N LEU A 39 -19.16 -7.61 0.94
CA LEU A 39 -19.07 -9.08 1.11
C LEU A 39 -19.84 -9.58 2.32
N LYS A 40 -19.90 -8.80 3.38
CA LYS A 40 -20.64 -9.13 4.61
C LYS A 40 -22.13 -8.78 4.54
N GLY A 41 -22.58 -8.18 3.46
CA GLY A 41 -23.98 -7.76 3.32
C GLY A 41 -24.40 -6.62 4.25
N LEU A 42 -23.47 -5.77 4.67
CA LEU A 42 -23.70 -4.69 5.64
C LEU A 42 -24.14 -3.37 4.98
N GLY A 43 -24.48 -3.39 3.70
CA GLY A 43 -24.98 -2.23 2.98
C GLY A 43 -23.95 -1.59 2.05
N ASN A 44 -24.23 -0.34 1.67
CA ASN A 44 -23.39 0.41 0.74
C ASN A 44 -22.20 1.07 1.43
N PRO A 45 -21.10 1.36 0.71
CA PRO A 45 -19.97 2.10 1.26
C PRO A 45 -20.38 3.48 1.76
N SER A 46 -19.85 3.90 2.91
CA SER A 46 -20.02 5.25 3.43
C SER A 46 -19.19 6.23 2.61
N SER A 47 -19.84 7.20 1.96
CA SER A 47 -19.15 8.23 1.18
C SER A 47 -18.26 9.12 2.06
N GLU A 48 -18.65 9.35 3.30
CA GLU A 48 -17.87 10.11 4.28
C GLU A 48 -16.57 9.38 4.63
N SER A 49 -16.66 8.08 4.94
CA SER A 49 -15.48 7.25 5.22
C SER A 49 -14.53 7.16 4.02
N LEU A 50 -15.06 6.96 2.81
CA LEU A 50 -14.26 6.94 1.60
C LEU A 50 -13.53 8.27 1.36
N LYS A 51 -14.21 9.38 1.56
CA LYS A 51 -13.61 10.72 1.42
C LYS A 51 -12.47 10.91 2.43
N ALA A 52 -12.70 10.58 3.70
CA ALA A 52 -11.68 10.66 4.75
C ALA A 52 -10.50 9.74 4.42
N GLY A 53 -10.75 8.50 4.02
CA GLY A 53 -9.71 7.54 3.64
C GLY A 53 -8.84 8.03 2.48
N ARG A 54 -9.44 8.64 1.47
CA ARG A 54 -8.71 9.19 0.31
C ARG A 54 -7.85 10.39 0.67
N VAL A 55 -8.33 11.27 1.55
CA VAL A 55 -7.51 12.38 2.08
C VAL A 55 -6.33 11.84 2.88
N ASN A 56 -6.58 10.88 3.76
CA ASN A 56 -5.54 10.24 4.55
C ASN A 56 -4.52 9.49 3.66
N LEU A 57 -5.00 8.77 2.65
CA LEU A 57 -4.13 8.09 1.70
C LEU A 57 -3.16 9.06 1.03
N ARG A 58 -3.64 10.20 0.58
CA ARG A 58 -2.79 11.23 -0.02
C ARG A 58 -1.69 11.70 0.95
N ASN A 59 -2.02 11.88 2.22
CA ASN A 59 -1.02 12.25 3.23
C ASN A 59 0.04 11.16 3.41
N HIS A 60 -0.36 9.90 3.44
CA HIS A 60 0.56 8.78 3.53
C HIS A 60 1.41 8.61 2.25
N GLU A 61 0.81 8.81 1.08
CA GLU A 61 1.53 8.82 -0.20
C GLU A 61 2.65 9.88 -0.20
N ASN A 62 2.34 11.09 0.27
CA ASN A 62 3.33 12.16 0.39
C ASN A 62 4.47 11.78 1.36
N TYR A 63 4.15 11.10 2.44
CA TYR A 63 5.16 10.64 3.39
C TYR A 63 6.06 9.56 2.79
N LEU A 64 5.50 8.59 2.07
CA LEU A 64 6.27 7.57 1.38
C LEU A 64 7.22 8.19 0.35
N GLU A 65 6.72 9.13 -0.42
CA GLU A 65 7.52 9.87 -1.40
C GLU A 65 8.68 10.62 -0.72
N TRP A 66 8.41 11.23 0.43
CA TRP A 66 9.43 11.91 1.22
C TRP A 66 10.49 10.94 1.77
N LEU A 67 10.09 9.77 2.29
CA LEU A 67 11.03 8.74 2.74
C LEU A 67 11.97 8.29 1.63
N LEU A 68 11.45 8.09 0.43
CA LEU A 68 12.21 7.57 -0.70
C LEU A 68 13.10 8.60 -1.39
N LYS A 69 13.02 9.88 -1.03
CA LYS A 69 13.93 10.91 -1.54
C LYS A 69 15.40 10.62 -1.18
N ASN A 70 15.63 10.10 0.03
CA ASN A 70 16.98 9.87 0.56
C ASN A 70 17.24 8.40 0.92
N ARG A 71 16.35 7.49 0.51
CA ARG A 71 16.44 6.07 0.81
C ARG A 71 16.20 5.24 -0.44
N THR A 72 16.86 4.10 -0.52
CA THR A 72 16.64 3.12 -1.60
C THR A 72 15.35 2.33 -1.35
N PHE A 73 15.09 1.99 -0.09
CA PHE A 73 13.91 1.26 0.37
C PHE A 73 13.21 2.02 1.49
N ILE A 74 12.00 1.59 1.84
CA ILE A 74 11.13 2.34 2.77
C ILE A 74 11.81 2.59 4.15
N ALA A 75 12.52 1.61 4.66
CA ALA A 75 13.17 1.72 5.97
C ALA A 75 14.68 1.99 5.91
N GLY A 76 15.25 2.21 4.74
CA GLY A 76 16.69 2.49 4.58
C GLY A 76 17.28 1.99 3.27
N GLU A 77 18.54 1.59 3.31
CA GLU A 77 19.30 1.20 2.11
C GLU A 77 19.07 -0.26 1.68
N PHE A 78 18.48 -1.09 2.54
CA PHE A 78 18.30 -2.51 2.28
C PHE A 78 16.83 -2.91 2.26
N PHE A 79 16.49 -3.84 1.39
CA PHE A 79 15.17 -4.47 1.35
C PHE A 79 14.86 -5.15 2.68
N SER A 80 13.68 -4.93 3.21
CA SER A 80 13.26 -5.45 4.52
C SER A 80 11.78 -5.83 4.55
N ILE A 81 11.34 -6.39 5.67
CA ILE A 81 9.93 -6.68 5.90
C ILE A 81 9.05 -5.42 5.84
N ALA A 82 9.61 -4.24 6.09
CA ALA A 82 8.88 -2.98 5.94
C ALA A 82 8.42 -2.76 4.50
N ASP A 83 9.25 -3.11 3.52
CA ASP A 83 8.88 -3.04 2.10
C ASP A 83 7.77 -4.02 1.76
N ILE A 84 7.83 -5.22 2.31
CA ILE A 84 6.81 -6.27 2.09
C ILE A 84 5.47 -5.81 2.63
N ILE A 85 5.43 -5.33 3.87
CA ILE A 85 4.19 -4.86 4.52
C ILE A 85 3.61 -3.66 3.77
N CYS A 86 4.44 -2.68 3.44
CA CYS A 86 4.02 -1.50 2.70
C CYS A 86 3.43 -1.89 1.33
N ALA A 87 4.14 -2.74 0.59
CA ALA A 87 3.67 -3.21 -0.71
C ALA A 87 2.37 -4.01 -0.62
N ALA A 88 2.19 -4.82 0.43
CA ALA A 88 0.97 -5.57 0.65
C ALA A 88 -0.24 -4.64 0.84
N TYR A 89 -0.11 -3.62 1.68
CA TYR A 89 -1.17 -2.61 1.84
C TYR A 89 -1.45 -1.84 0.56
N LEU A 90 -0.40 -1.39 -0.14
CA LEU A 90 -0.55 -0.66 -1.39
C LEU A 90 -1.15 -1.52 -2.51
N SER A 91 -0.83 -2.80 -2.55
CA SER A 91 -1.39 -3.70 -3.59
C SER A 91 -2.91 -3.80 -3.51
N THR A 92 -3.47 -3.84 -2.31
CA THR A 92 -4.93 -3.85 -2.12
C THR A 92 -5.56 -2.56 -2.64
N LEU A 93 -4.95 -1.42 -2.31
CA LEU A 93 -5.43 -0.10 -2.77
C LEU A 93 -5.21 0.09 -4.28
N ASP A 94 -4.12 -0.44 -4.81
CA ASP A 94 -3.84 -0.43 -6.25
C ASP A 94 -4.86 -1.28 -7.03
N TYR A 95 -5.20 -2.45 -6.49
CA TYR A 95 -6.27 -3.27 -7.05
C TYR A 95 -7.57 -2.46 -7.21
N LEU A 96 -7.91 -1.67 -6.20
CA LEU A 96 -9.12 -0.83 -6.20
C LEU A 96 -8.96 0.47 -7.02
N GLY A 97 -7.78 0.76 -7.53
CA GLY A 97 -7.51 1.98 -8.29
C GLY A 97 -7.47 3.26 -7.45
N GLU A 98 -7.18 3.14 -6.16
CA GLU A 98 -7.19 4.28 -5.22
C GLU A 98 -5.84 5.01 -5.12
N VAL A 99 -4.73 4.39 -5.55
CA VAL A 99 -3.39 4.98 -5.42
C VAL A 99 -3.13 6.01 -6.53
N GLY A 100 -2.66 7.18 -6.15
CA GLY A 100 -2.37 8.27 -7.07
C GLY A 100 -0.95 8.22 -7.64
N TRP A 101 -0.64 7.19 -8.42
CA TRP A 101 0.70 6.92 -8.94
C TRP A 101 1.32 8.07 -9.73
N GLU A 102 0.53 8.87 -10.39
CA GLU A 102 1.00 10.02 -11.18
C GLU A 102 1.63 11.14 -10.31
N ARG A 103 1.36 11.14 -9.00
CA ARG A 103 1.87 12.15 -8.06
C ARG A 103 3.08 11.69 -7.26
N ILE A 104 3.37 10.38 -7.27
CA ILE A 104 4.37 9.76 -6.38
C ILE A 104 5.36 8.91 -7.19
N ASN A 105 6.19 9.56 -7.97
CA ASN A 105 7.10 8.90 -8.91
C ASN A 105 8.14 7.99 -8.23
N LEU A 106 8.70 8.39 -7.10
CA LEU A 106 9.68 7.59 -6.37
C LEU A 106 9.02 6.34 -5.77
N THR A 107 7.84 6.51 -5.19
CA THR A 107 7.05 5.40 -4.65
C THR A 107 6.62 4.45 -5.77
N LYS A 108 6.25 4.98 -6.92
CA LYS A 108 5.91 4.18 -8.10
C LYS A 108 7.08 3.30 -8.56
N LYS A 109 8.28 3.88 -8.66
CA LYS A 109 9.50 3.12 -9.03
C LYS A 109 9.82 2.05 -7.99
N TRP A 110 9.76 2.39 -6.72
CA TRP A 110 9.98 1.44 -5.63
C TRP A 110 8.95 0.30 -5.69
N TYR A 111 7.68 0.61 -5.87
CA TYR A 111 6.61 -0.40 -5.96
C TYR A 111 6.78 -1.30 -7.17
N ALA A 112 7.18 -0.76 -8.33
CA ALA A 112 7.47 -1.56 -9.52
C ALA A 112 8.56 -2.59 -9.29
N GLN A 113 9.61 -2.25 -8.53
CA GLN A 113 10.65 -3.20 -8.14
C GLN A 113 10.11 -4.35 -7.29
N ILE A 114 9.22 -4.06 -6.35
CA ILE A 114 8.60 -5.09 -5.50
C ILE A 114 7.64 -5.95 -6.33
N LYS A 115 6.81 -5.32 -7.14
CA LYS A 115 5.81 -5.92 -8.01
C LYS A 115 6.43 -6.90 -9.01
N SER A 116 7.64 -6.61 -9.48
CA SER A 116 8.38 -7.45 -10.43
C SER A 116 9.00 -8.70 -9.80
N ARG A 117 9.00 -8.82 -8.48
CA ARG A 117 9.56 -10.00 -7.82
C ARG A 117 8.70 -11.25 -8.09
N PRO A 118 9.31 -12.42 -8.34
CA PRO A 118 8.55 -13.65 -8.54
C PRO A 118 7.59 -13.97 -7.40
N SER A 119 7.97 -13.66 -6.15
CA SER A 119 7.14 -13.88 -4.97
C SER A 119 5.88 -13.00 -4.92
N PHE A 120 5.81 -11.93 -5.70
CA PHE A 120 4.65 -11.05 -5.77
C PHE A 120 3.66 -11.46 -6.88
N ARG A 121 4.06 -12.36 -7.75
CA ARG A 121 3.31 -12.75 -8.95
C ARG A 121 1.95 -13.37 -8.62
N ASP A 122 1.93 -14.26 -7.62
CA ASP A 122 0.68 -14.92 -7.20
C ASP A 122 -0.34 -13.92 -6.68
N ILE A 123 0.12 -12.89 -5.95
CA ILE A 123 -0.74 -11.80 -5.45
C ILE A 123 -1.41 -11.06 -6.62
N LEU A 124 -0.68 -10.78 -7.70
CA LEU A 124 -1.20 -10.08 -8.87
C LEU A 124 -2.21 -10.91 -9.67
N GLU A 125 -2.21 -12.22 -9.52
CA GLU A 125 -3.16 -13.11 -10.18
C GLU A 125 -4.49 -13.25 -9.42
N GLU A 126 -4.54 -12.88 -8.14
CA GLU A 126 -5.77 -12.94 -7.34
C GLU A 126 -6.83 -11.97 -7.84
N LYS A 127 -8.09 -12.41 -7.76
CA LYS A 127 -9.24 -11.62 -8.22
C LYS A 127 -10.38 -11.67 -7.21
N LEU A 128 -11.01 -10.53 -7.01
CA LEU A 128 -12.29 -10.45 -6.31
C LEU A 128 -13.44 -10.67 -7.28
N PHE A 129 -14.45 -11.46 -6.89
CA PHE A 129 -15.57 -11.80 -7.76
C PHE A 129 -16.40 -10.58 -8.20
N THR A 130 -16.56 -9.62 -7.30
CA THR A 130 -17.49 -8.50 -7.49
C THR A 130 -16.81 -7.19 -7.91
N ILE A 131 -15.50 -7.10 -7.77
CA ILE A 131 -14.75 -5.87 -8.04
C ILE A 131 -13.59 -6.21 -8.99
N PRO A 132 -13.57 -5.64 -10.21
CA PRO A 132 -12.45 -5.85 -11.13
C PRO A 132 -11.22 -5.11 -10.66
N ALA A 133 -10.03 -5.66 -10.96
CA ALA A 133 -8.78 -5.00 -10.71
C ALA A 133 -8.63 -3.74 -11.59
N SER A 134 -7.87 -2.76 -11.09
CA SER A 134 -7.49 -1.61 -11.91
C SER A 134 -6.69 -2.06 -13.15
N LYS A 135 -6.75 -1.27 -14.23
CA LYS A 135 -6.19 -1.66 -15.53
C LYS A 135 -4.71 -2.02 -15.50
N HIS A 136 -3.94 -1.33 -14.68
CA HIS A 136 -2.49 -1.50 -14.57
C HIS A 136 -2.06 -2.48 -13.47
N TYR A 137 -2.99 -3.02 -12.69
CA TYR A 137 -2.68 -3.83 -11.51
C TYR A 137 -1.73 -5.00 -11.78
N LYS A 138 -1.94 -5.72 -12.86
CA LYS A 138 -1.15 -6.90 -13.22
C LYS A 138 0.16 -6.57 -13.92
N ASN A 139 0.32 -5.36 -14.43
CA ASN A 139 1.52 -4.98 -15.15
C ASN A 139 2.67 -4.72 -14.15
N PRO A 140 3.77 -5.49 -14.18
CA PRO A 140 4.90 -5.28 -13.28
C PRO A 140 5.65 -3.97 -13.55
N ASP A 141 5.48 -3.41 -14.74
CA ASP A 141 6.16 -2.17 -15.16
C ASP A 141 5.24 -0.95 -15.12
N PHE A 142 4.02 -1.13 -14.60
CA PHE A 142 2.93 -0.19 -14.72
C PHE A 142 2.37 -0.13 -16.12
#